data_6c84b7047595be9678e7d10c02faa613
#
_entry.id   6c84b7047595be9678e7d10c02faa613
#
_cell.length_a   1.000
_cell.length_b   1.000
_cell.length_c   1.000
_cell.angle_alpha   90.00
_cell.angle_beta   90.00
_cell.angle_gamma   90.00
#
_symmetry.space_group_name_H-M   'P 1'
#
loop_
_entity.id
_entity.type
_entity.pdbx_description
1 polymer ?
#
loop_
_entity_poly.entity_id
_entity_poly.type
_entity_poly.pdbx_seq_one_letter_code
_entity_poly.pdbx_strand_id
1 'polypeptide(L)'
;MVDDGTTKASGKRRCGSRWRDHFLEHLAESSNITASANHVGVPTSRLYRERRQNPEFARAWLAALGEGYFLLEMEVLRRLREGDQKAKEGERYDFANALRLLTAHRENAAHAEAQQRNVSAAEVRASIDRKVEAIRRRIEQEKARKAKGE
;
A
#
# COMPACT_ATOMS: atom_id res chain seq x y z
N MET A 1 -7.70 -22.53 -52.06
CA MET A 1 -6.44 -22.40 -51.29
C MET A 1 -6.41 -20.99 -50.75
N VAL A 2 -6.85 -20.81 -49.57
CA VAL A 2 -6.80 -19.51 -48.86
C VAL A 2 -6.27 -19.82 -47.46
N ASP A 3 -5.10 -19.28 -47.20
CA ASP A 3 -4.35 -19.46 -45.96
C ASP A 3 -4.91 -18.49 -44.91
N ASP A 4 -5.43 -19.04 -43.83
CA ASP A 4 -5.99 -18.29 -42.72
C ASP A 4 -4.93 -18.12 -41.63
N GLY A 5 -4.20 -17.01 -41.74
CA GLY A 5 -3.18 -16.57 -40.82
C GLY A 5 -3.78 -15.98 -39.56
N THR A 6 -4.30 -16.81 -38.66
CA THR A 6 -4.88 -16.37 -37.37
C THR A 6 -3.80 -15.92 -36.39
N THR A 7 -3.72 -14.62 -36.20
CA THR A 7 -2.95 -13.87 -35.21
C THR A 7 -3.17 -14.37 -33.77
N LYS A 8 -2.24 -15.18 -33.27
CA LYS A 8 -2.09 -15.54 -31.86
C LYS A 8 -1.17 -14.51 -31.14
N ALA A 9 -1.68 -13.35 -30.80
CA ALA A 9 -0.90 -12.40 -30.02
C ALA A 9 -1.79 -11.51 -29.13
N SER A 10 -2.49 -12.04 -28.16
CA SER A 10 -3.14 -11.22 -27.12
C SER A 10 -3.36 -11.91 -25.76
N GLY A 11 -3.00 -13.19 -25.60
CA GLY A 11 -3.26 -13.95 -24.37
C GLY A 11 -2.23 -13.82 -23.25
N LYS A 12 -1.04 -13.31 -23.50
CA LYS A 12 0.12 -13.41 -22.58
C LYS A 12 0.25 -12.27 -21.56
N ARG A 13 -0.42 -11.15 -21.77
CA ARG A 13 -0.31 -9.99 -20.85
C ARG A 13 -1.35 -9.98 -19.73
N ARG A 14 -2.46 -10.66 -19.87
CA ARG A 14 -3.52 -10.73 -18.85
C ARG A 14 -3.26 -11.76 -17.74
N CYS A 15 -2.43 -12.76 -17.97
CA CYS A 15 -2.06 -13.73 -16.94
C CYS A 15 -1.03 -13.19 -15.93
N GLY A 16 -0.26 -12.14 -16.30
CA GLY A 16 0.77 -11.54 -15.45
C GLY A 16 0.25 -10.63 -14.33
N SER A 17 -0.97 -10.11 -14.43
CA SER A 17 -1.60 -9.24 -13.42
C SER A 17 -2.45 -10.05 -12.44
N ARG A 18 -3.19 -11.01 -12.93
CA ARG A 18 -4.20 -11.74 -12.15
C ARG A 18 -3.67 -12.45 -10.91
N TRP A 19 -2.44 -13.02 -10.93
CA TRP A 19 -1.88 -13.66 -9.74
C TRP A 19 -1.55 -12.65 -8.63
N ARG A 20 -1.23 -11.39 -8.98
CA ARG A 20 -0.95 -10.33 -8.00
C ARG A 20 -2.21 -9.99 -7.23
N ASP A 21 -3.32 -9.83 -7.93
CA ASP A 21 -4.61 -9.49 -7.33
C ASP A 21 -5.06 -10.62 -6.40
N HIS A 22 -5.06 -11.87 -6.85
CA HIS A 22 -5.40 -13.03 -6.03
C HIS A 22 -4.43 -13.24 -4.85
N PHE A 23 -3.13 -12.94 -5.02
CA PHE A 23 -2.18 -12.98 -3.93
C PHE A 23 -2.53 -11.94 -2.85
N LEU A 24 -2.84 -10.71 -3.25
CA LEU A 24 -3.17 -9.62 -2.34
C LEU A 24 -4.49 -9.87 -1.61
N GLU A 25 -5.51 -10.38 -2.30
CA GLU A 25 -6.78 -10.79 -1.71
C GLU A 25 -6.56 -11.86 -0.62
N HIS A 26 -5.87 -12.94 -0.96
CA HIS A 26 -5.60 -14.01 0.01
C HIS A 26 -4.67 -13.54 1.15
N LEU A 27 -3.75 -12.61 0.87
CA LEU A 27 -2.89 -12.02 1.90
C LEU A 27 -3.69 -11.17 2.89
N ALA A 28 -4.65 -10.39 2.41
CA ALA A 28 -5.53 -9.60 3.26
C ALA A 28 -6.34 -10.48 4.21
N GLU A 29 -6.86 -11.61 3.72
CA GLU A 29 -7.66 -12.54 4.52
C GLU A 29 -6.83 -13.38 5.50
N SER A 30 -5.69 -13.89 5.03
CA SER A 30 -4.89 -14.88 5.79
C SER A 30 -3.75 -14.27 6.60
N SER A 31 -3.28 -13.08 6.22
CA SER A 31 -2.06 -12.43 6.72
C SER A 31 -0.82 -13.35 6.65
N ASN A 32 -0.85 -14.37 5.77
CA ASN A 32 0.15 -15.41 5.65
C ASN A 32 0.75 -15.42 4.24
N ILE A 33 1.96 -14.87 4.11
CA ILE A 33 2.68 -14.75 2.83
C ILE A 33 2.91 -16.11 2.17
N THR A 34 3.30 -17.12 2.95
CA THR A 34 3.60 -18.46 2.42
C THR A 34 2.34 -19.15 1.92
N ALA A 35 1.25 -19.09 2.69
CA ALA A 35 -0.04 -19.63 2.27
C ALA A 35 -0.56 -18.92 1.00
N SER A 36 -0.45 -17.59 0.96
CA SER A 36 -0.86 -16.79 -0.20
C SER A 36 -0.01 -17.07 -1.44
N ALA A 37 1.29 -17.28 -1.27
CA ALA A 37 2.21 -17.71 -2.34
C ALA A 37 1.80 -19.05 -2.93
N ASN A 38 1.52 -20.02 -2.06
CA ASN A 38 1.08 -21.36 -2.47
C ASN A 38 -0.29 -21.31 -3.16
N HIS A 39 -1.21 -20.49 -2.66
CA HIS A 39 -2.54 -20.31 -3.25
C HIS A 39 -2.48 -19.86 -4.71
N VAL A 40 -1.55 -18.95 -5.04
CA VAL A 40 -1.38 -18.47 -6.41
C VAL A 40 -0.32 -19.22 -7.23
N GLY A 41 0.33 -20.24 -6.64
CA GLY A 41 1.36 -21.03 -7.30
C GLY A 41 2.62 -20.23 -7.66
N VAL A 42 2.96 -19.21 -6.87
CA VAL A 42 4.12 -18.33 -7.12
C VAL A 42 5.12 -18.45 -5.97
N PRO A 43 6.41 -18.72 -6.25
CA PRO A 43 7.43 -18.82 -5.21
C PRO A 43 7.56 -17.49 -4.44
N THR A 44 7.76 -17.55 -3.12
CA THR A 44 7.93 -16.38 -2.25
C THR A 44 9.08 -15.48 -2.69
N SER A 45 10.16 -16.04 -3.22
CA SER A 45 11.30 -15.30 -3.77
C SER A 45 10.89 -14.36 -4.93
N ARG A 46 9.95 -14.81 -5.78
CA ARG A 46 9.40 -13.97 -6.87
C ARG A 46 8.52 -12.86 -6.32
N LEU A 47 7.72 -13.13 -5.28
CA LEU A 47 6.88 -12.12 -4.61
C LEU A 47 7.73 -11.00 -4.02
N TYR A 48 8.79 -11.34 -3.27
CA TYR A 48 9.69 -10.33 -2.70
C TYR A 48 10.48 -9.55 -3.76
N ARG A 49 10.84 -10.18 -4.87
CA ARG A 49 11.46 -9.49 -6.01
C ARG A 49 10.47 -8.50 -6.63
N GLU A 50 9.25 -8.92 -6.89
CA GLU A 50 8.18 -8.06 -7.43
C GLU A 50 7.92 -6.86 -6.52
N ARG A 51 7.80 -7.09 -5.21
CA ARG A 51 7.62 -6.02 -4.21
C ARG A 51 8.75 -4.97 -4.26
N ARG A 52 10.00 -5.38 -4.51
CA ARG A 52 11.14 -4.45 -4.63
C ARG A 52 11.15 -3.68 -5.94
N GLN A 53 10.67 -4.29 -7.02
CA GLN A 53 10.73 -3.74 -8.36
C GLN A 53 9.49 -2.92 -8.75
N ASN A 54 8.36 -3.18 -8.09
CA ASN A 54 7.08 -2.56 -8.41
C ASN A 54 6.53 -1.80 -7.18
N PRO A 55 6.64 -0.46 -7.18
CA PRO A 55 6.14 0.37 -6.08
C PRO A 55 4.63 0.28 -5.86
N GLU A 56 3.85 0.04 -6.92
CA GLU A 56 2.40 -0.12 -6.82
C GLU A 56 2.05 -1.41 -6.09
N PHE A 57 2.70 -2.51 -6.46
CA PHE A 57 2.55 -3.78 -5.78
C PHE A 57 3.01 -3.71 -4.32
N ALA A 58 4.09 -2.97 -4.03
CA ALA A 58 4.56 -2.76 -2.67
C ALA A 58 3.53 -2.00 -1.81
N ARG A 59 2.88 -0.97 -2.37
CA ARG A 59 1.80 -0.23 -1.68
C ARG A 59 0.57 -1.10 -1.46
N ALA A 60 0.15 -1.85 -2.48
CA ALA A 60 -0.98 -2.77 -2.38
C ALA A 60 -0.73 -3.89 -1.37
N TRP A 61 0.52 -4.39 -1.28
CA TRP A 61 0.93 -5.34 -0.25
C TRP A 61 0.78 -4.79 1.17
N LEU A 62 1.21 -3.56 1.41
CA LEU A 62 1.03 -2.91 2.71
C LEU A 62 -0.44 -2.67 3.04
N ALA A 63 -1.25 -2.31 2.05
CA ALA A 63 -2.70 -2.18 2.21
C ALA A 63 -3.35 -3.52 2.58
N ALA A 64 -2.99 -4.62 1.92
CA ALA A 64 -3.48 -5.96 2.23
C ALA A 64 -3.13 -6.41 3.66
N LEU A 65 -1.90 -6.11 4.12
CA LEU A 65 -1.53 -6.37 5.52
C LEU A 65 -2.31 -5.49 6.50
N GLY A 66 -2.58 -4.24 6.15
CA GLY A 66 -3.42 -3.33 6.94
C GLY A 66 -4.84 -3.88 7.12
N GLU A 67 -5.42 -4.44 6.07
CA GLU A 67 -6.71 -5.14 6.11
C GLU A 67 -6.67 -6.34 7.07
N GLY A 68 -5.60 -7.13 7.04
CA GLY A 68 -5.40 -8.24 7.98
C GLY A 68 -5.38 -7.79 9.45
N TYR A 69 -4.79 -6.65 9.77
CA TYR A 69 -4.84 -6.08 11.13
C TYR A 69 -6.25 -5.63 11.50
N PHE A 70 -6.99 -5.03 10.57
CA PHE A 70 -8.39 -4.65 10.78
C PHE A 70 -9.26 -5.88 11.08
N LEU A 71 -9.11 -6.96 10.32
CA LEU A 71 -9.81 -8.22 10.55
C LEU A 71 -9.48 -8.83 11.91
N LEU A 72 -8.21 -8.78 12.33
CA LEU A 72 -7.79 -9.21 13.66
C LEU A 72 -8.46 -8.36 14.76
N GLU A 73 -8.52 -7.04 14.60
CA GLU A 73 -9.18 -6.14 15.55
C GLU A 73 -10.68 -6.47 15.67
N MET A 74 -11.36 -6.70 14.55
CA MET A 74 -12.78 -7.11 14.52
C MET A 74 -13.00 -8.44 15.22
N GLU A 75 -12.14 -9.42 15.02
CA GLU A 75 -12.23 -10.74 15.68
C GLU A 75 -11.99 -10.62 17.20
N VAL A 76 -11.02 -9.83 17.63
CA VAL A 76 -10.79 -9.54 19.06
C VAL A 76 -12.03 -8.87 19.68
N LEU A 77 -12.59 -7.87 19.01
CA LEU A 77 -13.80 -7.18 19.47
C LEU A 77 -15.01 -8.12 19.56
N ARG A 78 -15.20 -8.96 18.56
CA ARG A 78 -16.27 -9.96 18.55
C ARG A 78 -16.16 -10.90 19.74
N ARG A 79 -14.96 -11.46 19.97
CA ARG A 79 -14.72 -12.39 21.10
C ARG A 79 -14.90 -11.72 22.46
N LEU A 80 -14.49 -10.47 22.60
CA LEU A 80 -14.69 -9.71 23.84
C LEU A 80 -16.17 -9.44 24.14
N ARG A 81 -17.00 -9.24 23.11
CA ARG A 81 -18.45 -8.98 23.25
C ARG A 81 -19.25 -10.24 23.52
N GLU A 82 -18.95 -11.31 22.80
CA GLU A 82 -19.71 -12.56 22.82
C GLU A 82 -19.19 -13.55 23.85
N GLY A 83 -18.01 -13.29 24.40
CA GLY A 83 -17.24 -14.27 25.17
C GLY A 83 -16.61 -15.32 24.27
N ASP A 84 -15.59 -16.01 24.78
CA ASP A 84 -14.88 -17.06 24.06
C ASP A 84 -15.59 -18.44 24.21
N GLN A 85 -16.93 -18.43 24.03
CA GLN A 85 -17.80 -19.59 24.32
C GLN A 85 -17.56 -20.81 23.42
N LYS A 86 -16.77 -20.65 22.35
CA LYS A 86 -16.47 -21.74 21.39
C LYS A 86 -15.05 -22.29 21.50
N ALA A 87 -14.26 -21.79 22.45
CA ALA A 87 -12.94 -22.38 22.69
C ALA A 87 -13.14 -23.78 23.27
N LYS A 88 -12.79 -24.81 22.51
CA LYS A 88 -12.62 -26.16 23.06
C LYS A 88 -11.61 -26.09 24.20
N GLU A 89 -11.81 -26.93 25.21
CA GLU A 89 -10.87 -27.04 26.34
C GLU A 89 -9.44 -27.21 25.80
N GLY A 90 -8.59 -26.16 25.94
CA GLY A 90 -7.22 -26.10 25.42
C GLY A 90 -6.94 -25.02 24.36
N GLU A 91 -7.94 -24.49 23.67
CA GLU A 91 -7.78 -23.43 22.68
C GLU A 91 -8.23 -22.06 23.24
N ARG A 92 -7.49 -21.54 24.22
CA ARG A 92 -7.72 -20.16 24.67
C ARG A 92 -7.12 -19.19 23.67
N TYR A 93 -7.95 -18.26 23.21
CA TYR A 93 -7.48 -17.17 22.37
C TYR A 93 -6.52 -16.26 23.15
N ASP A 94 -5.35 -16.00 22.58
CA ASP A 94 -4.31 -15.20 23.25
C ASP A 94 -4.59 -13.70 23.05
N PHE A 95 -5.54 -13.19 23.83
CA PHE A 95 -5.89 -11.77 23.82
C PHE A 95 -4.70 -10.86 24.14
N ALA A 96 -3.81 -11.30 25.05
CA ALA A 96 -2.68 -10.47 25.46
C ALA A 96 -1.72 -10.22 24.30
N ASN A 97 -1.37 -11.24 23.52
CA ASN A 97 -0.52 -11.09 22.35
C ASN A 97 -1.25 -10.41 21.20
N ALA A 98 -2.54 -10.66 21.01
CA ALA A 98 -3.33 -9.97 19.99
C ALA A 98 -3.38 -8.45 20.26
N LEU A 99 -3.65 -8.03 21.49
CA LEU A 99 -3.68 -6.62 21.88
C LEU A 99 -2.31 -5.95 21.75
N ARG A 100 -1.22 -6.65 22.18
CA ARG A 100 0.15 -6.12 22.00
C ARG A 100 0.48 -5.88 20.54
N LEU A 101 0.12 -6.83 19.67
CA LEU A 101 0.34 -6.71 18.22
C LEU A 101 -0.44 -5.54 17.62
N LEU A 102 -1.72 -5.39 17.98
CA LEU A 102 -2.56 -4.29 17.51
C LEU A 102 -2.05 -2.93 17.99
N THR A 103 -1.60 -2.83 19.24
CA THR A 103 -1.00 -1.60 19.78
C THR A 103 0.27 -1.23 19.03
N ALA A 104 1.19 -2.17 18.85
CA ALA A 104 2.43 -1.93 18.11
C ALA A 104 2.17 -1.56 16.64
N HIS A 105 1.17 -2.17 16.00
CA HIS A 105 0.77 -1.81 14.63
C HIS A 105 0.24 -0.38 14.56
N ARG A 106 -0.63 0.02 15.50
CA ARG A 106 -1.20 1.38 15.56
C ARG A 106 -0.13 2.44 15.76
N GLU A 107 0.84 2.20 16.63
CA GLU A 107 1.98 3.08 16.85
C GLU A 107 2.83 3.23 15.59
N ASN A 108 3.16 2.12 14.92
CA ASN A 108 3.91 2.14 13.67
C ASN A 108 3.16 2.84 12.54
N ALA A 109 1.86 2.63 12.43
CA ALA A 109 1.01 3.32 11.44
C ALA A 109 0.96 4.83 11.69
N ALA A 110 0.80 5.25 12.96
CA ALA A 110 0.82 6.66 13.35
C ALA A 110 2.18 7.32 13.05
N HIS A 111 3.29 6.62 13.30
CA HIS A 111 4.64 7.08 12.94
C HIS A 111 4.83 7.24 11.45
N ALA A 112 4.38 6.28 10.65
CA ALA A 112 4.47 6.34 9.19
C ALA A 112 3.64 7.51 8.63
N GLU A 113 2.44 7.74 9.16
CA GLU A 113 1.59 8.86 8.78
C GLU A 113 2.21 10.22 9.16
N ALA A 114 2.79 10.33 10.35
CA ALA A 114 3.49 11.54 10.79
C ALA A 114 4.69 11.85 9.89
N GLN A 115 5.46 10.85 9.48
CA GLN A 115 6.57 11.02 8.53
C GLN A 115 6.07 11.49 7.16
N GLN A 116 4.98 10.91 6.64
CA GLN A 116 4.39 11.36 5.37
C GLN A 116 3.91 12.81 5.44
N ARG A 117 3.27 13.21 6.55
CA ARG A 117 2.86 14.62 6.76
C ARG A 117 4.02 15.58 6.78
N ASN A 118 5.15 15.19 7.41
CA ASN A 118 6.36 16.01 7.46
C ASN A 118 7.00 16.16 6.06
N VAL A 119 7.05 15.10 5.27
CA VAL A 119 7.54 15.16 3.88
C VAL A 119 6.62 16.05 3.04
N SER A 120 5.31 15.89 3.16
CA SER A 120 4.32 16.73 2.47
C SER A 120 4.42 18.21 2.85
N ALA A 121 4.66 18.52 4.13
CA ALA A 121 4.87 19.90 4.59
C ALA A 121 6.16 20.53 4.01
N ALA A 122 7.23 19.76 3.89
CA ALA A 122 8.47 20.22 3.25
C ALA A 122 8.28 20.46 1.75
N GLU A 123 7.56 19.59 1.05
CA GLU A 123 7.22 19.76 -0.36
C GLU A 123 6.34 20.99 -0.60
N VAL A 124 5.36 21.23 0.27
CA VAL A 124 4.50 22.43 0.22
C VAL A 124 5.33 23.69 0.40
N ARG A 125 6.24 23.74 1.38
CA ARG A 125 7.16 24.87 1.58
C ARG A 125 8.01 25.11 0.34
N ALA A 126 8.65 24.08 -0.19
CA ALA A 126 9.46 24.19 -1.41
C ALA A 126 8.65 24.64 -2.63
N SER A 127 7.37 24.28 -2.71
CA SER A 127 6.46 24.74 -3.76
C SER A 127 6.10 26.22 -3.58
N ILE A 128 5.85 26.66 -2.36
CA ILE A 128 5.60 28.07 -2.03
C ILE A 128 6.82 28.92 -2.36
N ASP A 129 8.00 28.52 -1.95
CA ASP A 129 9.25 29.24 -2.20
C ASP A 129 9.51 29.41 -3.70
N ARG A 130 9.29 28.35 -4.49
CA ARG A 130 9.39 28.43 -5.96
C ARG A 130 8.40 29.42 -6.57
N LYS A 131 7.15 29.47 -6.08
CA LYS A 131 6.15 30.42 -6.56
C LYS A 131 6.48 31.85 -6.18
N VAL A 132 6.94 32.08 -4.96
CA VAL A 132 7.37 33.40 -4.49
C VAL A 132 8.54 33.93 -5.33
N GLU A 133 9.51 33.07 -5.63
CA GLU A 133 10.67 33.44 -6.45
C GLU A 133 10.26 33.76 -7.90
N ALA A 134 9.32 32.99 -8.46
CA ALA A 134 8.77 33.27 -9.79
C ALA A 134 8.04 34.63 -9.85
N ILE A 135 7.28 34.97 -8.80
CA ILE A 135 6.58 36.25 -8.71
C ILE A 135 7.59 37.41 -8.58
N ARG A 136 8.64 37.27 -7.75
CA ARG A 136 9.70 38.25 -7.62
C ARG A 136 10.38 38.54 -8.96
N ARG A 137 10.78 37.51 -9.69
CA ARG A 137 11.38 37.67 -11.03
C ARG A 137 10.47 38.39 -11.99
N ARG A 138 9.15 38.08 -11.93
CA ARG A 138 8.17 38.75 -12.80
C ARG A 138 8.04 40.24 -12.49
N ILE A 139 8.00 40.61 -11.20
CA ILE A 139 7.94 41.99 -10.76
C ILE A 139 9.22 42.77 -11.17
N GLU A 140 10.40 42.15 -11.04
CA GLU A 140 11.65 42.72 -11.47
C GLU A 140 11.70 42.96 -12.99
N GLN A 141 11.21 41.98 -13.76
CA GLN A 141 11.10 42.12 -15.21
C GLN A 141 10.12 43.26 -15.63
N GLU A 142 8.99 43.38 -14.94
CA GLU A 142 8.03 44.47 -15.19
C GLU A 142 8.61 45.84 -14.83
N LYS A 143 9.33 45.92 -13.71
CA LYS A 143 10.03 47.15 -13.33
C LYS A 143 11.11 47.55 -14.34
N ALA A 144 11.91 46.57 -14.79
CA ALA A 144 12.94 46.81 -15.80
C ALA A 144 12.35 47.20 -17.17
N ARG A 145 11.15 46.67 -17.51
CA ARG A 145 10.43 47.04 -18.72
C ARG A 145 9.88 48.46 -18.69
N LYS A 146 9.31 48.85 -17.53
CA LYS A 146 8.84 50.25 -17.32
C LYS A 146 9.98 51.26 -17.31
N ALA A 147 11.12 50.90 -16.76
CA ALA A 147 12.31 51.75 -16.76
C ALA A 147 12.97 51.92 -18.15
N LYS A 148 12.70 51.03 -19.10
CA LYS A 148 13.21 51.13 -20.48
C LYS A 148 12.21 51.74 -21.48
N GLY A 149 10.98 52.00 -21.05
CA GLY A 149 9.92 52.55 -21.89
C GLY A 149 9.56 53.99 -21.62
N GLU A 150 10.30 54.67 -20.77
CA GLU A 150 10.39 56.14 -20.63
C GLU A 150 11.72 56.60 -21.27
#